data_64c1d66a7053ddcddaf357b669f811de
#
_entry.id   64c1d66a7053ddcddaf357b669f811de
#
_cell.length_a   1.000
_cell.length_b   1.000
_cell.length_c   1.000
_cell.angle_alpha   90.00
_cell.angle_beta   90.00
_cell.angle_gamma   90.00
#
_symmetry.space_group_name_H-M   'P 1'
#
loop_
_entity.id
_entity.type
_entity.pdbx_description
1 polymer ?
#
loop_
_entity_poly.entity_id
_entity_poly.type
_entity_poly.pdbx_seq_one_letter_code
_entity_poly.pdbx_strand_id
1 'polypeptide(L)'
;TQSLHTNSFDEAVGLPTELSARVSRNTQIIVQEESRVCDVVDPLGGSYYVESLTQSIVEKVREIISEIEELGGMAKAIESGMPKMRIEEVAARRQARIDQGQDVIVGVNKYQVEDEEEIEVREVPDEVRREQVNRLKQIRRDRDDAEAEKALADITKAAENGENLLAACLPAVRARATVGEITDAMEKAFGRFVATTQCISGVYASETADKGILDSLRERTRQFEEKNGRRPRILLAKMGQDGHDR
;
A
#
# COMPACT_ATOMS: atom_id res chain seq x y z
N THR A 1 7.66 12.99 17.30
CA THR A 1 7.81 12.81 15.83
C THR A 1 9.02 13.58 15.36
N GLN A 2 9.95 12.93 14.71
CA GLN A 2 11.19 13.54 14.20
C GLN A 2 11.05 13.96 12.73
N SER A 3 10.04 13.47 12.05
CA SER A 3 9.72 13.82 10.67
C SER A 3 8.23 13.78 10.45
N LEU A 4 7.75 14.61 9.53
CA LEU A 4 6.37 14.67 9.10
C LEU A 4 6.31 14.46 7.60
N HIS A 5 5.49 13.51 7.16
CA HIS A 5 5.14 13.34 5.76
C HIS A 5 3.70 13.79 5.52
N THR A 6 3.49 14.51 4.42
CA THR A 6 2.17 14.91 3.96
C THR A 6 2.02 14.52 2.49
N ASN A 7 0.92 13.84 2.16
CA ASN A 7 0.56 13.54 0.78
C ASN A 7 -0.16 14.72 0.13
N SER A 8 -0.12 14.79 -1.19
CA SER A 8 -1.01 15.69 -1.93
C SER A 8 -2.45 15.22 -1.78
N PHE A 9 -3.41 16.12 -1.70
CA PHE A 9 -4.82 15.75 -1.51
C PHE A 9 -5.41 14.98 -2.70
N ASP A 10 -4.80 15.08 -3.88
CA ASP A 10 -5.17 14.40 -5.13
C ASP A 10 -4.45 13.07 -5.37
N GLU A 11 -3.61 12.61 -4.42
CA GLU A 11 -2.79 11.40 -4.58
C GLU A 11 -3.61 10.15 -4.90
N ALA A 12 -4.81 10.02 -4.30
CA ALA A 12 -5.66 8.85 -4.52
C ALA A 12 -6.24 8.77 -5.94
N VAL A 13 -6.26 9.86 -6.70
CA VAL A 13 -6.90 9.95 -8.02
C VAL A 13 -5.93 10.22 -9.16
N GLY A 14 -4.73 10.76 -8.89
CA GLY A 14 -3.78 11.08 -9.96
C GLY A 14 -2.40 11.51 -9.44
N LEU A 15 -1.59 12.06 -10.35
CA LEU A 15 -0.31 12.67 -9.99
C LEU A 15 -0.54 14.04 -9.33
N PRO A 16 0.35 14.48 -8.42
CA PRO A 16 0.22 15.79 -7.79
C PRO A 16 0.20 16.92 -8.82
N THR A 17 -0.77 17.83 -8.68
CA THR A 17 -0.75 19.12 -9.38
C THR A 17 0.20 20.09 -8.68
N GLU A 18 0.49 21.23 -9.30
CA GLU A 18 1.31 22.28 -8.66
C GLU A 18 0.66 22.81 -7.37
N LEU A 19 -0.68 22.94 -7.39
CA LEU A 19 -1.45 23.40 -6.23
C LEU A 19 -1.38 22.39 -5.09
N SER A 20 -1.70 21.13 -5.36
CA SER A 20 -1.75 20.08 -4.35
C SER A 20 -0.38 19.82 -3.72
N ALA A 21 0.70 19.82 -4.53
CA ALA A 21 2.06 19.70 -4.05
C ALA A 21 2.47 20.91 -3.16
N ARG A 22 2.05 22.13 -3.55
CA ARG A 22 2.30 23.33 -2.76
C ARG A 22 1.56 23.31 -1.43
N VAL A 23 0.29 22.91 -1.41
CA VAL A 23 -0.50 22.76 -0.18
C VAL A 23 0.14 21.74 0.74
N SER A 24 0.51 20.57 0.23
CA SER A 24 1.18 19.52 1.00
C SER A 24 2.50 20.03 1.65
N ARG A 25 3.37 20.63 0.85
CA ARG A 25 4.63 21.20 1.36
C ARG A 25 4.40 22.31 2.37
N ASN A 26 3.50 23.26 2.09
CA ASN A 26 3.25 24.39 2.98
C ASN A 26 2.61 23.95 4.30
N THR A 27 1.83 22.87 4.31
CA THR A 27 1.32 22.28 5.56
C THR A 27 2.47 21.92 6.49
N GLN A 28 3.54 21.30 5.98
CA GLN A 28 4.71 20.96 6.79
C GLN A 28 5.42 22.22 7.30
N ILE A 29 5.57 23.24 6.44
CA ILE A 29 6.22 24.50 6.81
C ILE A 29 5.40 25.24 7.89
N ILE A 30 4.10 25.31 7.76
CA ILE A 30 3.21 25.94 8.77
C ILE A 30 3.33 25.21 10.12
N VAL A 31 3.32 23.87 10.11
CA VAL A 31 3.53 23.10 11.34
C VAL A 31 4.90 23.40 11.95
N GLN A 32 5.95 23.50 11.15
CA GLN A 32 7.29 23.79 11.63
C GLN A 32 7.43 25.22 12.19
N GLU A 33 6.97 26.23 11.43
CA GLU A 33 7.26 27.64 11.72
C GLU A 33 6.22 28.29 12.64
N GLU A 34 4.93 27.96 12.48
CA GLU A 34 3.84 28.65 13.17
C GLU A 34 3.39 27.94 14.44
N SER A 35 3.47 26.59 14.51
CA SER A 35 2.99 25.84 15.67
C SER A 35 3.94 25.85 16.86
N ARG A 36 5.20 26.26 16.65
CA ARG A 36 6.27 26.23 17.65
C ARG A 36 6.60 24.84 18.21
N VAL A 37 6.17 23.79 17.53
CA VAL A 37 6.45 22.39 17.94
C VAL A 37 7.95 22.07 17.94
N CYS A 38 8.74 22.85 17.18
CA CYS A 38 10.19 22.69 17.08
C CYS A 38 10.98 23.45 18.17
N ASP A 39 10.31 24.27 18.98
CA ASP A 39 10.98 25.09 20.02
C ASP A 39 11.48 24.22 21.19
N VAL A 40 10.92 23.04 21.39
CA VAL A 40 11.28 22.13 22.48
C VAL A 40 11.46 20.70 21.97
N VAL A 41 12.30 19.94 22.66
CA VAL A 41 12.45 18.50 22.40
C VAL A 41 11.27 17.78 23.06
N ASP A 42 10.58 16.92 22.32
CA ASP A 42 9.45 16.12 22.77
C ASP A 42 8.36 16.92 23.50
N PRO A 43 7.61 17.77 22.78
CA PRO A 43 6.62 18.67 23.40
C PRO A 43 5.46 17.91 24.10
N LEU A 44 5.30 16.61 23.85
CA LEU A 44 4.29 15.75 24.49
C LEU A 44 4.85 14.89 25.62
N GLY A 45 6.17 14.91 25.82
CA GLY A 45 6.86 14.14 26.86
C GLY A 45 6.37 14.48 28.27
N GLY A 46 6.18 13.47 29.10
CA GLY A 46 5.69 13.61 30.48
C GLY A 46 4.17 13.81 30.61
N SER A 47 3.41 13.86 29.52
CA SER A 47 1.95 13.79 29.57
C SER A 47 1.53 12.41 30.04
N TYR A 48 0.82 12.33 31.18
CA TYR A 48 0.36 11.04 31.73
C TYR A 48 -0.43 10.21 30.72
N TYR A 49 -1.27 10.84 29.90
CA TYR A 49 -2.04 10.16 28.86
C TYR A 49 -1.14 9.62 27.75
N VAL A 50 -0.21 10.43 27.24
CA VAL A 50 0.69 10.03 26.14
C VAL A 50 1.64 8.92 26.59
N GLU A 51 2.20 9.00 27.79
CA GLU A 51 3.06 7.96 28.36
C GLU A 51 2.31 6.64 28.54
N SER A 52 1.10 6.68 29.11
CA SER A 52 0.25 5.50 29.30
C SER A 52 -0.15 4.87 27.95
N LEU A 53 -0.53 5.69 26.97
CA LEU A 53 -0.87 5.22 25.62
C LEU A 53 0.35 4.60 24.93
N THR A 54 1.51 5.24 25.04
CA THR A 54 2.77 4.72 24.50
C THR A 54 3.10 3.35 25.07
N GLN A 55 2.99 3.19 26.40
CA GLN A 55 3.23 1.92 27.06
C GLN A 55 2.26 0.83 26.56
N SER A 56 0.98 1.15 26.47
CA SER A 56 -0.03 0.20 25.96
C SER A 56 0.22 -0.22 24.50
N ILE A 57 0.68 0.71 23.65
CA ILE A 57 1.07 0.40 22.27
C ILE A 57 2.30 -0.50 22.25
N VAL A 58 3.33 -0.21 23.07
CA VAL A 58 4.55 -1.02 23.17
C VAL A 58 4.22 -2.46 23.56
N GLU A 59 3.33 -2.67 24.52
CA GLU A 59 2.90 -4.00 24.93
C GLU A 59 2.26 -4.77 23.77
N LYS A 60 1.32 -4.15 23.07
CA LYS A 60 0.66 -4.75 21.90
C LYS A 60 1.61 -5.05 20.76
N VAL A 61 2.54 -4.15 20.47
CA VAL A 61 3.57 -4.36 19.45
C VAL A 61 4.47 -5.53 19.79
N ARG A 62 4.88 -5.66 21.06
CA ARG A 62 5.70 -6.79 21.53
C ARG A 62 4.97 -8.13 21.38
N GLU A 63 3.68 -8.19 21.67
CA GLU A 63 2.86 -9.40 21.44
C GLU A 63 2.91 -9.82 19.96
N ILE A 64 2.72 -8.87 19.03
CA ILE A 64 2.74 -9.12 17.58
C ILE A 64 4.14 -9.54 17.11
N ILE A 65 5.19 -8.87 17.59
CA ILE A 65 6.58 -9.23 17.25
C ILE A 65 6.88 -10.66 17.71
N SER A 66 6.50 -11.02 18.95
CA SER A 66 6.70 -12.37 19.49
C SER A 66 6.05 -13.43 18.61
N GLU A 67 4.80 -13.19 18.17
CA GLU A 67 4.09 -14.09 17.27
C GLU A 67 4.78 -14.23 15.91
N ILE A 68 5.29 -13.13 15.35
CA ILE A 68 6.05 -13.15 14.09
C ILE A 68 7.35 -13.97 14.25
N GLU A 69 8.05 -13.80 15.36
CA GLU A 69 9.28 -14.56 15.63
C GLU A 69 9.00 -16.07 15.83
N GLU A 70 7.89 -16.42 16.49
CA GLU A 70 7.46 -17.81 16.65
C GLU A 70 7.13 -18.48 15.29
N LEU A 71 6.65 -17.72 14.31
CA LEU A 71 6.44 -18.18 12.93
C LEU A 71 7.75 -18.34 12.14
N GLY A 72 8.88 -17.90 12.65
CA GLY A 72 10.18 -17.93 11.99
C GLY A 72 10.53 -16.64 11.27
N GLY A 73 9.98 -15.51 11.71
CA GLY A 73 10.25 -14.16 11.23
C GLY A 73 9.22 -13.67 10.20
N MET A 74 9.35 -12.40 9.80
CA MET A 74 8.37 -11.71 8.97
C MET A 74 8.14 -12.38 7.61
N ALA A 75 9.17 -12.93 6.95
CA ALA A 75 9.03 -13.61 5.66
C ALA A 75 8.06 -14.81 5.78
N LYS A 76 8.22 -15.63 6.82
CA LYS A 76 7.34 -16.76 7.10
C LYS A 76 5.93 -16.33 7.49
N ALA A 77 5.81 -15.27 8.26
CA ALA A 77 4.51 -14.68 8.59
C ALA A 77 3.75 -14.20 7.34
N ILE A 78 4.45 -13.58 6.36
CA ILE A 78 3.86 -13.17 5.08
C ILE A 78 3.43 -14.38 4.26
N GLU A 79 4.26 -15.43 4.17
CA GLU A 79 3.92 -16.69 3.48
C GLU A 79 2.68 -17.34 4.07
N SER A 80 2.48 -17.27 5.39
CA SER A 80 1.28 -17.78 6.07
C SER A 80 0.02 -16.92 5.83
N GLY A 81 0.18 -15.68 5.34
CA GLY A 81 -0.91 -14.71 5.16
C GLY A 81 -1.34 -13.98 6.44
N MET A 82 -0.70 -14.23 7.59
CA MET A 82 -1.11 -13.70 8.89
C MET A 82 -1.20 -12.16 8.91
N PRO A 83 -0.18 -11.38 8.47
CA PRO A 83 -0.25 -9.93 8.54
C PRO A 83 -1.40 -9.36 7.69
N LYS A 84 -1.60 -9.92 6.48
CA LYS A 84 -2.69 -9.52 5.59
C LYS A 84 -4.06 -9.75 6.23
N MET A 85 -4.31 -10.93 6.78
CA MET A 85 -5.59 -11.23 7.43
C MET A 85 -5.88 -10.31 8.62
N ARG A 86 -4.88 -9.98 9.43
CA ARG A 86 -5.05 -9.04 10.54
C ARG A 86 -5.37 -7.63 10.09
N ILE A 87 -4.70 -7.16 9.03
CA ILE A 87 -4.98 -5.84 8.44
C ILE A 87 -6.42 -5.81 7.90
N GLU A 88 -6.83 -6.83 7.15
CA GLU A 88 -8.19 -6.91 6.60
C GLU A 88 -9.26 -6.99 7.71
N GLU A 89 -8.99 -7.72 8.80
CA GLU A 89 -9.90 -7.80 9.94
C GLU A 89 -10.09 -6.43 10.61
N VAL A 90 -9.01 -5.72 10.90
CA VAL A 90 -9.06 -4.39 11.51
C VAL A 90 -9.72 -3.38 10.57
N ALA A 91 -9.42 -3.45 9.27
CA ALA A 91 -10.03 -2.60 8.25
C ALA A 91 -11.55 -2.83 8.17
N ALA A 92 -12.02 -4.08 8.17
CA ALA A 92 -13.44 -4.40 8.16
C ALA A 92 -14.17 -3.92 9.41
N ARG A 93 -13.57 -4.05 10.59
CA ARG A 93 -14.11 -3.52 11.86
C ARG A 93 -14.21 -1.98 11.82
N ARG A 94 -13.15 -1.33 11.37
CA ARG A 94 -13.11 0.14 11.25
C ARG A 94 -14.15 0.64 10.26
N GLN A 95 -14.29 -0.01 9.10
CA GLN A 95 -15.30 0.35 8.11
C GLN A 95 -16.72 0.24 8.70
N ALA A 96 -17.02 -0.84 9.41
CA ALA A 96 -18.32 -0.99 10.07
C ALA A 96 -18.61 0.14 11.06
N ARG A 97 -17.61 0.61 11.82
CA ARG A 97 -17.74 1.74 12.75
C ARG A 97 -17.95 3.08 12.04
N ILE A 98 -17.27 3.29 10.92
CA ILE A 98 -17.43 4.49 10.08
C ILE A 98 -18.85 4.51 9.49
N ASP A 99 -19.30 3.40 8.92
CA ASP A 99 -20.62 3.31 8.30
C ASP A 99 -21.78 3.51 9.30
N GLN A 100 -21.55 3.15 10.56
CA GLN A 100 -22.51 3.38 11.66
C GLN A 100 -22.37 4.76 12.32
N GLY A 101 -21.43 5.61 11.88
CA GLY A 101 -21.16 6.91 12.46
C GLY A 101 -20.51 6.90 13.85
N GLN A 102 -20.02 5.75 14.30
CA GLN A 102 -19.27 5.63 15.56
C GLN A 102 -17.90 6.30 15.45
N ASP A 103 -17.22 6.09 14.32
CA ASP A 103 -16.01 6.82 13.95
C ASP A 103 -16.38 7.91 12.94
N VAL A 104 -16.09 9.16 13.29
CA VAL A 104 -16.39 10.31 12.42
C VAL A 104 -15.18 10.65 11.57
N ILE A 105 -15.39 10.69 10.25
CA ILE A 105 -14.43 11.23 9.28
C ILE A 105 -15.10 12.43 8.62
N VAL A 106 -14.52 13.61 8.86
CA VAL A 106 -15.04 14.88 8.34
C VAL A 106 -15.00 14.87 6.81
N GLY A 107 -16.10 15.27 6.20
CA GLY A 107 -16.26 15.26 4.74
C GLY A 107 -16.63 13.89 4.15
N VAL A 108 -16.53 12.80 4.92
CA VAL A 108 -16.85 11.44 4.45
C VAL A 108 -18.20 10.96 4.98
N ASN A 109 -18.36 10.86 6.30
CA ASN A 109 -19.61 10.40 6.91
C ASN A 109 -20.29 11.48 7.79
N LYS A 110 -19.64 12.64 7.96
CA LYS A 110 -20.19 13.79 8.66
C LYS A 110 -19.62 15.09 8.08
N TYR A 111 -20.43 16.14 8.08
CA TYR A 111 -20.06 17.46 7.54
C TYR A 111 -19.68 17.40 6.05
N GLN A 112 -20.43 16.63 5.28
CA GLN A 112 -20.28 16.56 3.84
C GLN A 112 -20.69 17.88 3.19
N VAL A 113 -20.06 18.21 2.06
CA VAL A 113 -20.40 19.34 1.21
C VAL A 113 -21.26 18.81 0.06
N GLU A 114 -22.39 19.46 -0.24
CA GLU A 114 -23.31 19.00 -1.30
C GLU A 114 -22.75 19.24 -2.71
N ASP A 115 -22.04 20.35 -2.90
CA ASP A 115 -21.41 20.74 -4.15
C ASP A 115 -19.88 20.71 -3.98
N GLU A 116 -19.25 19.57 -4.26
CA GLU A 116 -17.78 19.47 -4.28
C GLU A 116 -17.24 20.00 -5.61
N GLU A 117 -16.21 20.85 -5.56
CA GLU A 117 -15.49 21.27 -6.75
C GLU A 117 -14.76 20.07 -7.37
N GLU A 118 -14.84 19.95 -8.71
CA GLU A 118 -14.08 18.92 -9.42
C GLU A 118 -12.56 19.14 -9.23
N ILE A 119 -11.87 18.11 -8.81
CA ILE A 119 -10.42 18.14 -8.66
C ILE A 119 -9.80 17.90 -10.04
N GLU A 120 -8.86 18.78 -10.44
CA GLU A 120 -8.04 18.56 -11.62
C GLU A 120 -7.20 17.29 -11.45
N VAL A 121 -7.46 16.27 -12.27
CA VAL A 121 -6.70 15.02 -12.27
C VAL A 121 -5.56 15.11 -13.29
N ARG A 122 -4.33 15.10 -12.79
CA ARG A 122 -3.13 15.11 -13.64
C ARG A 122 -2.78 13.70 -14.09
N GLU A 123 -2.92 13.46 -15.37
CA GLU A 123 -2.51 12.20 -16.01
C GLU A 123 -1.10 12.30 -16.61
N VAL A 124 -0.44 11.15 -16.76
CA VAL A 124 0.84 11.08 -17.47
C VAL A 124 0.56 11.14 -18.96
N PRO A 125 1.05 12.14 -19.71
CA PRO A 125 0.84 12.20 -21.15
C PRO A 125 1.41 10.98 -21.89
N ASP A 126 0.70 10.51 -22.90
CA ASP A 126 1.13 9.38 -23.74
C ASP A 126 2.50 9.59 -24.40
N GLU A 127 2.88 10.85 -24.63
CA GLU A 127 4.19 11.23 -25.18
C GLU A 127 5.31 10.75 -24.25
N VAL A 128 5.19 10.97 -22.96
CA VAL A 128 6.19 10.55 -21.95
C VAL A 128 6.41 9.04 -22.00
N ARG A 129 5.32 8.28 -22.09
CA ARG A 129 5.38 6.81 -22.24
C ARG A 129 6.08 6.42 -23.54
N ARG A 130 5.73 7.06 -24.66
CA ARG A 130 6.34 6.79 -25.97
C ARG A 130 7.83 7.10 -25.98
N GLU A 131 8.23 8.24 -25.42
CA GLU A 131 9.63 8.64 -25.28
C GLU A 131 10.43 7.64 -24.46
N GLN A 132 9.91 7.20 -23.30
CA GLN A 132 10.58 6.20 -22.47
C GLN A 132 10.73 4.85 -23.17
N VAL A 133 9.70 4.38 -23.88
CA VAL A 133 9.77 3.14 -24.69
C VAL A 133 10.83 3.27 -25.80
N ASN A 134 10.87 4.41 -26.49
CA ASN A 134 11.87 4.65 -27.54
C ASN A 134 13.29 4.71 -26.97
N ARG A 135 13.48 5.36 -25.81
CA ARG A 135 14.76 5.41 -25.10
C ARG A 135 15.25 4.02 -24.71
N LEU A 136 14.35 3.18 -24.18
CA LEU A 136 14.69 1.78 -23.84
C LEU A 136 15.10 0.97 -25.08
N LYS A 137 14.37 1.12 -26.19
CA LYS A 137 14.72 0.48 -27.47
C LYS A 137 16.08 0.92 -27.98
N GLN A 138 16.41 2.21 -27.83
CA GLN A 138 17.71 2.74 -28.21
C GLN A 138 18.82 2.18 -27.33
N ILE A 139 18.65 2.21 -26.01
CA ILE A 139 19.62 1.67 -25.06
C ILE A 139 19.94 0.19 -25.38
N ARG A 140 18.90 -0.63 -25.63
CA ARG A 140 19.08 -2.04 -25.98
C ARG A 140 19.79 -2.24 -27.32
N ARG A 141 19.63 -1.34 -28.27
CA ARG A 141 20.30 -1.39 -29.56
C ARG A 141 21.78 -1.01 -29.47
N ASP A 142 22.08 -0.05 -28.62
CA ASP A 142 23.40 0.59 -28.54
C ASP A 142 24.33 -0.08 -27.50
N ARG A 143 23.81 -0.95 -26.64
CA ARG A 143 24.59 -1.65 -25.61
C ARG A 143 25.33 -2.87 -26.21
N ASP A 144 26.36 -3.33 -25.52
CA ASP A 144 26.94 -4.65 -25.77
C ASP A 144 26.04 -5.73 -25.14
N ASP A 145 25.28 -6.44 -25.97
CA ASP A 145 24.38 -7.49 -25.51
C ASP A 145 25.13 -8.67 -24.89
N ALA A 146 26.34 -9.03 -25.39
CA ALA A 146 27.11 -10.14 -24.84
C ALA A 146 27.61 -9.84 -23.40
N GLU A 147 28.05 -8.59 -23.16
CA GLU A 147 28.43 -8.15 -21.83
C GLU A 147 27.21 -8.12 -20.88
N ALA A 148 26.06 -7.62 -21.36
CA ALA A 148 24.84 -7.58 -20.57
C ALA A 148 24.34 -8.99 -20.22
N GLU A 149 24.30 -9.92 -21.19
CA GLU A 149 23.88 -11.32 -20.97
C GLU A 149 24.80 -12.05 -19.98
N LYS A 150 26.11 -11.84 -20.10
CA LYS A 150 27.08 -12.42 -19.16
C LYS A 150 26.83 -11.89 -17.74
N ALA A 151 26.65 -10.58 -17.57
CA ALA A 151 26.40 -9.99 -16.26
C ALA A 151 25.07 -10.46 -15.66
N LEU A 152 24.02 -10.65 -16.48
CA LEU A 152 22.73 -11.21 -16.04
C LEU A 152 22.88 -12.69 -15.62
N ALA A 153 23.67 -13.48 -16.34
CA ALA A 153 23.96 -14.87 -15.94
C ALA A 153 24.72 -14.93 -14.60
N ASP A 154 25.64 -14.00 -14.38
CA ASP A 154 26.37 -13.91 -13.11
C ASP A 154 25.44 -13.53 -11.93
N ILE A 155 24.41 -12.71 -12.15
CA ILE A 155 23.36 -12.45 -11.13
C ILE A 155 22.61 -13.73 -10.79
N THR A 156 22.20 -14.52 -11.79
CA THR A 156 21.52 -15.81 -11.54
C THR A 156 22.39 -16.74 -10.69
N LYS A 157 23.67 -16.87 -11.03
CA LYS A 157 24.62 -17.69 -10.24
C LYS A 157 24.80 -17.16 -8.82
N ALA A 158 24.93 -15.85 -8.66
CA ALA A 158 25.06 -15.24 -7.34
C ALA A 158 23.81 -15.51 -6.48
N ALA A 159 22.61 -15.47 -7.09
CA ALA A 159 21.35 -15.81 -6.43
C ALA A 159 21.31 -17.29 -5.99
N GLU A 160 21.71 -18.21 -6.85
CA GLU A 160 21.77 -19.65 -6.55
C GLU A 160 22.76 -19.97 -5.42
N ASN A 161 23.89 -19.25 -5.36
CA ASN A 161 24.95 -19.45 -4.38
C ASN A 161 24.75 -18.66 -3.07
N GLY A 162 23.73 -17.81 -2.96
CA GLY A 162 23.51 -16.95 -1.79
C GLY A 162 24.55 -15.83 -1.65
N GLU A 163 25.12 -15.36 -2.75
CA GLU A 163 26.13 -14.30 -2.79
C GLU A 163 25.48 -12.90 -2.71
N ASN A 164 26.30 -11.84 -2.64
CA ASN A 164 25.84 -10.46 -2.57
C ASN A 164 25.24 -10.00 -3.92
N LEU A 165 23.91 -9.99 -4.01
CA LEU A 165 23.17 -9.62 -5.22
C LEU A 165 23.38 -8.16 -5.64
N LEU A 166 23.53 -7.22 -4.69
CA LEU A 166 23.79 -5.82 -5.04
C LEU A 166 25.14 -5.68 -5.74
N ALA A 167 26.16 -6.39 -5.27
CA ALA A 167 27.46 -6.40 -5.93
C ALA A 167 27.36 -7.02 -7.33
N ALA A 168 26.62 -8.12 -7.49
CA ALA A 168 26.41 -8.77 -8.78
C ALA A 168 25.61 -7.92 -9.78
N CYS A 169 24.69 -7.05 -9.30
CA CYS A 169 23.93 -6.15 -10.17
C CYS A 169 24.75 -5.01 -10.77
N LEU A 170 25.83 -4.56 -10.13
CA LEU A 170 26.61 -3.42 -10.60
C LEU A 170 27.18 -3.59 -12.02
N PRO A 171 27.80 -4.74 -12.40
CA PRO A 171 28.23 -4.98 -13.78
C PRO A 171 27.05 -4.94 -14.77
N ALA A 172 25.92 -5.54 -14.43
CA ALA A 172 24.74 -5.55 -15.30
C ALA A 172 24.19 -4.13 -15.55
N VAL A 173 24.14 -3.30 -14.51
CA VAL A 173 23.74 -1.87 -14.65
C VAL A 173 24.72 -1.11 -15.53
N ARG A 174 26.04 -1.35 -15.39
CA ARG A 174 27.07 -0.73 -16.23
C ARG A 174 26.96 -1.17 -17.68
N ALA A 175 26.63 -2.43 -17.92
CA ALA A 175 26.34 -2.98 -19.24
C ALA A 175 24.96 -2.58 -19.79
N ARG A 176 24.24 -1.66 -19.09
CA ARG A 176 22.94 -1.16 -19.50
C ARG A 176 21.82 -2.22 -19.53
N ALA A 177 21.90 -3.24 -18.69
CA ALA A 177 20.75 -4.11 -18.43
C ALA A 177 19.63 -3.31 -17.75
N THR A 178 18.39 -3.58 -18.13
CA THR A 178 17.22 -2.95 -17.56
C THR A 178 16.85 -3.57 -16.21
N VAL A 179 16.06 -2.84 -15.40
CA VAL A 179 15.55 -3.37 -14.12
C VAL A 179 14.78 -4.68 -14.32
N GLY A 180 13.96 -4.77 -15.40
CA GLY A 180 13.24 -5.99 -15.73
C GLY A 180 14.18 -7.17 -15.99
N GLU A 181 15.22 -7.00 -16.82
CA GLU A 181 16.20 -8.05 -17.13
C GLU A 181 16.96 -8.53 -15.88
N ILE A 182 17.31 -7.60 -14.98
CA ILE A 182 17.94 -7.94 -13.69
C ILE A 182 16.96 -8.73 -12.80
N THR A 183 15.70 -8.30 -12.73
CA THR A 183 14.66 -9.00 -11.96
C THR A 183 14.41 -10.40 -12.53
N ASP A 184 14.29 -10.52 -13.85
CA ASP A 184 14.09 -11.80 -14.52
C ASP A 184 15.27 -12.77 -14.29
N ALA A 185 16.50 -12.24 -14.19
CA ALA A 185 17.68 -13.04 -13.84
C ALA A 185 17.61 -13.60 -12.40
N MET A 186 17.13 -12.80 -11.45
CA MET A 186 16.89 -13.25 -10.07
C MET A 186 15.71 -14.22 -9.97
N GLU A 187 14.64 -14.00 -10.74
CA GLU A 187 13.45 -14.86 -10.76
C GLU A 187 13.76 -16.29 -11.18
N LYS A 188 14.80 -16.50 -12.02
CA LYS A 188 15.25 -17.85 -12.40
C LYS A 188 15.70 -18.68 -11.21
N ALA A 189 16.31 -18.04 -10.20
CA ALA A 189 16.77 -18.72 -8.99
C ALA A 189 15.68 -18.78 -7.90
N PHE A 190 14.96 -17.69 -7.66
CA PHE A 190 14.03 -17.57 -6.54
C PHE A 190 12.57 -17.90 -6.90
N GLY A 191 12.23 -17.89 -8.19
CA GLY A 191 10.83 -17.87 -8.63
C GLY A 191 10.15 -16.54 -8.30
N ARG A 192 8.88 -16.42 -8.70
CA ARG A 192 8.04 -15.26 -8.38
C ARG A 192 7.14 -15.59 -7.21
N PHE A 193 7.16 -14.74 -6.18
CA PHE A 193 6.22 -14.87 -5.07
C PHE A 193 4.79 -14.63 -5.56
N VAL A 194 3.92 -15.58 -5.27
CA VAL A 194 2.48 -15.47 -5.50
C VAL A 194 1.79 -15.55 -4.14
N ALA A 195 1.17 -14.46 -3.74
CA ALA A 195 0.46 -14.38 -2.46
C ALA A 195 -0.70 -15.38 -2.42
N THR A 196 -0.84 -16.10 -1.31
CA THR A 196 -2.00 -16.95 -1.06
C THR A 196 -3.24 -16.10 -0.86
N THR A 197 -4.33 -16.44 -1.56
CA THR A 197 -5.61 -15.76 -1.39
C THR A 197 -6.32 -16.33 -0.18
N GLN A 198 -6.19 -15.67 0.96
CA GLN A 198 -6.99 -15.95 2.15
C GLN A 198 -7.91 -14.75 2.37
N CYS A 199 -9.18 -15.02 2.68
CA CYS A 199 -10.19 -13.99 2.91
C CYS A 199 -10.76 -14.14 4.31
N ILE A 200 -10.93 -13.00 4.99
CA ILE A 200 -11.73 -12.94 6.22
C ILE A 200 -13.23 -12.97 5.86
N SER A 201 -14.04 -13.47 6.76
CA SER A 201 -15.51 -13.47 6.59
C SER A 201 -16.21 -13.17 7.90
N GLY A 202 -17.36 -12.49 7.82
CA GLY A 202 -18.24 -12.26 8.96
C GLY A 202 -17.85 -11.12 9.91
N VAL A 203 -16.63 -10.59 9.82
CA VAL A 203 -16.12 -9.54 10.73
C VAL A 203 -16.95 -8.27 10.65
N TYR A 204 -17.22 -7.75 9.46
CA TYR A 204 -18.07 -6.58 9.26
C TYR A 204 -19.46 -6.78 9.87
N ALA A 205 -20.08 -7.92 9.61
CA ALA A 205 -21.41 -8.23 10.11
C ALA A 205 -21.46 -8.38 11.65
N SER A 206 -20.39 -8.84 12.28
CA SER A 206 -20.32 -8.96 13.74
C SER A 206 -20.21 -7.61 14.44
N GLU A 207 -19.61 -6.61 13.79
CA GLU A 207 -19.46 -5.25 14.32
C GLU A 207 -20.67 -4.35 14.01
N THR A 208 -21.56 -4.74 13.09
CA THR A 208 -22.72 -3.95 12.71
C THR A 208 -23.82 -4.08 13.75
N ALA A 209 -24.21 -2.96 14.39
CA ALA A 209 -25.26 -2.93 15.41
C ALA A 209 -26.65 -3.13 14.80
N ASP A 210 -26.90 -2.56 13.60
CA ASP A 210 -28.19 -2.70 12.90
C ASP A 210 -28.22 -3.99 12.06
N LYS A 211 -28.67 -5.07 12.70
CA LYS A 211 -28.89 -6.36 12.03
C LYS A 211 -30.01 -6.28 10.99
N GLY A 212 -30.94 -5.34 11.09
CA GLY A 212 -32.08 -5.22 10.18
C GLY A 212 -31.67 -4.88 8.75
N ILE A 213 -30.68 -3.99 8.58
CA ILE A 213 -30.11 -3.66 7.26
C ILE A 213 -29.45 -4.91 6.63
N LEU A 214 -28.65 -5.62 7.41
CA LEU A 214 -27.98 -6.84 6.93
C LEU A 214 -28.98 -7.92 6.56
N ASP A 215 -30.01 -8.12 7.33
CA ASP A 215 -31.04 -9.13 7.05
C ASP A 215 -31.86 -8.74 5.81
N SER A 216 -32.16 -7.47 5.61
CA SER A 216 -32.78 -6.98 4.38
C SER A 216 -31.91 -7.22 3.14
N LEU A 217 -30.62 -6.96 3.23
CA LEU A 217 -29.67 -7.23 2.12
C LEU A 217 -29.52 -8.72 1.83
N ARG A 218 -29.47 -9.55 2.86
CA ARG A 218 -29.44 -11.02 2.72
C ARG A 218 -30.70 -11.54 2.05
N GLU A 219 -31.87 -11.02 2.44
CA GLU A 219 -33.14 -11.39 1.83
C GLU A 219 -33.22 -10.98 0.36
N ARG A 220 -32.77 -9.75 0.00
CA ARG A 220 -32.67 -9.32 -1.41
C ARG A 220 -31.71 -10.19 -2.21
N THR A 221 -30.59 -10.61 -1.62
CA THR A 221 -29.63 -11.52 -2.26
C THR A 221 -30.24 -12.91 -2.50
N ARG A 222 -31.02 -13.42 -1.54
CA ARG A 222 -31.75 -14.70 -1.66
C ARG A 222 -32.79 -14.62 -2.77
N GLN A 223 -33.60 -13.57 -2.81
CA GLN A 223 -34.60 -13.37 -3.87
C GLN A 223 -33.97 -13.28 -5.26
N PHE A 224 -32.79 -12.63 -5.35
CA PHE A 224 -32.04 -12.60 -6.61
C PHE A 224 -31.56 -13.99 -7.03
N GLU A 225 -31.07 -14.80 -6.06
CA GLU A 225 -30.63 -16.18 -6.29
C GLU A 225 -31.80 -17.09 -6.77
N GLU A 226 -32.95 -16.97 -6.12
CA GLU A 226 -34.16 -17.70 -6.50
C GLU A 226 -34.62 -17.36 -7.94
N LYS A 227 -34.56 -16.07 -8.30
CA LYS A 227 -34.97 -15.61 -9.63
C LYS A 227 -33.98 -15.97 -10.74
N ASN A 228 -32.67 -15.98 -10.45
CA ASN A 228 -31.61 -16.05 -11.46
C ASN A 228 -30.80 -17.36 -11.39
N GLY A 229 -31.07 -18.26 -10.46
CA GLY A 229 -30.36 -19.52 -10.26
C GLY A 229 -28.91 -19.35 -9.73
N ARG A 230 -28.51 -18.13 -9.36
CA ARG A 230 -27.19 -17.84 -8.80
C ARG A 230 -27.21 -16.56 -7.96
N ARG A 231 -26.32 -16.45 -7.02
CA ARG A 231 -26.10 -15.20 -6.25
C ARG A 231 -25.53 -14.10 -7.15
N PRO A 232 -25.82 -12.82 -6.83
CA PRO A 232 -25.15 -11.70 -7.48
C PRO A 232 -23.63 -11.82 -7.29
N ARG A 233 -22.88 -11.53 -8.35
CA ARG A 233 -21.42 -11.51 -8.35
C ARG A 233 -20.94 -10.19 -8.87
N ILE A 234 -20.01 -9.57 -8.15
CA ILE A 234 -19.34 -8.34 -8.53
C ILE A 234 -17.85 -8.67 -8.64
N LEU A 235 -17.24 -8.35 -9.76
CA LEU A 235 -15.79 -8.41 -9.91
C LEU A 235 -15.21 -7.04 -9.55
N LEU A 236 -14.42 -7.01 -8.48
CA LEU A 236 -13.55 -5.87 -8.17
C LEU A 236 -12.15 -6.21 -8.70
N ALA A 237 -11.69 -5.47 -9.69
CA ALA A 237 -10.38 -5.69 -10.28
C ALA A 237 -9.51 -4.46 -10.11
N LYS A 238 -8.31 -4.66 -9.55
CA LYS A 238 -7.29 -3.64 -9.43
C LYS A 238 -6.10 -4.03 -10.29
N MET A 239 -5.66 -3.13 -11.15
CA MET A 239 -4.55 -3.37 -12.07
C MET A 239 -3.23 -3.03 -11.38
N GLY A 240 -2.34 -4.03 -11.29
CA GLY A 240 -1.00 -3.88 -10.68
C GLY A 240 -1.00 -3.84 -9.15
N GLN A 241 0.19 -3.60 -8.60
CA GLN A 241 0.40 -3.42 -7.16
C GLN A 241 0.34 -1.92 -6.84
N ASP A 242 -0.79 -1.48 -6.37
CA ASP A 242 -1.01 -0.12 -5.89
C ASP A 242 -1.61 -0.20 -4.49
N GLY A 243 -1.04 0.51 -3.52
CA GLY A 243 -1.48 0.55 -2.14
C GLY A 243 -2.73 1.40 -1.89
N HIS A 244 -3.22 2.12 -2.91
CA HIS A 244 -4.38 2.99 -2.76
C HIS A 244 -5.69 2.22 -2.89
N ASP A 245 -6.61 2.45 -1.97
CA ASP A 245 -8.01 2.02 -2.07
C ASP A 245 -8.77 3.05 -2.90
N ARG A 246 -9.25 2.64 -4.06
CA ARG A 246 -10.04 3.49 -4.95
C ARG A 246 -11.43 2.92 -5.15
#